data_2d78fea06d3ba15b95542c5c3c61f1bc
#
_entry.id   2d78fea06d3ba15b95542c5c3c61f1bc
#
_cell.length_a   1.000
_cell.length_b   1.000
_cell.length_c   1.000
_cell.angle_alpha   90.00
_cell.angle_beta   90.00
_cell.angle_gamma   90.00
#
_symmetry.space_group_name_H-M   'P 1'
#
loop_
_entity.id
_entity.type
_entity.pdbx_description
1 polymer ?
#
loop_
_entity_poly.entity_id
_entity_poly.type
_entity_poly.pdbx_seq_one_letter_code
_entity_poly.pdbx_strand_id
1 'polypeptide(L)'
;ETDVGSDTGNLEDAGEIVIKGGVGQGFTVKAGSNVFVFGAVDAGATIVAGGDVIIGQGIAGRRTRVVSRGQVRTGYIHEARVRCGGDILVGNHIVQAILHADGLVSVEQREGPRGGSISGGETWGLSGIRVHVAGSQQHNRTALTAGLDPEGAKKLDLLNRKLEESGKHIQRHLSRFNLQKLDVKAIQQRLSASTGPQKKVLARAAKQ
;
A
#
# COMPACT_ATOMS: atom_id res chain seq x y z
N GLU A 1 -19.39 -26.45 1.86
CA GLU A 1 -18.29 -27.41 1.74
C GLU A 1 -17.41 -27.34 2.99
N THR A 2 -16.76 -28.45 3.36
CA THR A 2 -15.99 -28.51 4.61
C THR A 2 -14.64 -27.80 4.45
N ASP A 3 -13.83 -28.23 3.51
CA ASP A 3 -12.52 -27.64 3.21
C ASP A 3 -12.35 -27.44 1.70
N VAL A 4 -11.54 -26.46 1.32
CA VAL A 4 -11.07 -26.32 -0.05
C VAL A 4 -9.71 -26.99 -0.16
N GLY A 5 -9.67 -28.11 -0.86
CA GLY A 5 -8.53 -28.99 -0.95
C GLY A 5 -8.50 -29.81 -2.24
N SER A 6 -7.75 -30.94 -2.23
CA SER A 6 -7.62 -31.82 -3.39
C SER A 6 -8.94 -32.38 -3.90
N ASP A 7 -9.90 -32.56 -3.04
CA ASP A 7 -11.20 -33.15 -3.38
C ASP A 7 -12.17 -32.12 -3.98
N THR A 8 -12.07 -30.86 -3.57
CA THR A 8 -12.89 -29.74 -4.06
C THR A 8 -12.25 -28.98 -5.24
N GLY A 9 -10.94 -28.91 -5.27
CA GLY A 9 -10.21 -28.06 -6.22
C GLY A 9 -10.37 -26.56 -5.92
N ASN A 10 -10.12 -25.74 -6.93
CA ASN A 10 -10.34 -24.30 -6.83
C ASN A 10 -11.84 -23.97 -6.89
N LEU A 11 -12.27 -22.93 -6.14
CA LEU A 11 -13.65 -22.46 -6.15
C LEU A 11 -13.73 -21.10 -6.85
N GLU A 12 -14.74 -20.96 -7.71
CA GLU A 12 -15.07 -19.68 -8.36
C GLU A 12 -16.58 -19.54 -8.47
N ASP A 13 -17.12 -18.44 -7.94
CA ASP A 13 -18.54 -18.10 -7.98
C ASP A 13 -18.76 -16.60 -8.10
N ALA A 14 -19.79 -16.18 -8.82
CA ALA A 14 -20.16 -14.78 -8.96
C ALA A 14 -20.80 -14.18 -7.70
N GLY A 15 -21.32 -15.02 -6.81
CA GLY A 15 -21.95 -14.63 -5.56
C GLY A 15 -21.02 -14.73 -4.36
N GLU A 16 -21.60 -15.15 -3.24
CA GLU A 16 -20.93 -15.35 -1.95
C GLU A 16 -20.44 -16.80 -1.80
N ILE A 17 -19.25 -16.98 -1.25
CA ILE A 17 -18.71 -18.31 -0.94
C ILE A 17 -18.57 -18.48 0.57
N VAL A 18 -19.13 -19.58 1.09
CA VAL A 18 -19.04 -19.97 2.50
C VAL A 18 -18.32 -21.32 2.62
N ILE A 19 -17.16 -21.33 3.29
CA ILE A 19 -16.32 -22.49 3.53
C ILE A 19 -16.36 -22.79 5.03
N LYS A 20 -16.96 -23.92 5.41
CA LYS A 20 -17.09 -24.33 6.82
C LYS A 20 -15.76 -24.79 7.44
N GLY A 21 -14.80 -25.20 6.61
CA GLY A 21 -13.45 -25.54 7.01
C GLY A 21 -12.44 -24.47 6.61
N GLY A 22 -11.26 -24.87 6.18
CA GLY A 22 -10.15 -24.04 5.74
C GLY A 22 -9.95 -24.01 4.23
N VAL A 23 -8.98 -23.20 3.80
CA VAL A 23 -8.45 -23.22 2.43
C VAL A 23 -7.05 -23.79 2.46
N GLY A 24 -6.92 -24.98 1.88
CA GLY A 24 -5.68 -25.72 1.84
C GLY A 24 -4.59 -25.09 0.97
N GLN A 25 -3.39 -25.61 1.12
CA GLN A 25 -2.19 -25.08 0.47
C GLN A 25 -2.32 -25.01 -1.05
N GLY A 26 -2.08 -23.82 -1.62
CA GLY A 26 -2.01 -23.58 -3.05
C GLY A 26 -3.36 -23.46 -3.76
N PHE A 27 -4.47 -23.66 -3.08
CA PHE A 27 -5.81 -23.54 -3.68
C PHE A 27 -6.26 -22.09 -3.81
N THR A 28 -7.17 -21.86 -4.77
CA THR A 28 -7.70 -20.54 -5.10
C THR A 28 -9.20 -20.51 -4.88
N VAL A 29 -9.65 -19.45 -4.20
CA VAL A 29 -11.07 -19.13 -4.00
C VAL A 29 -11.34 -17.76 -4.59
N LYS A 30 -12.29 -17.65 -5.52
CA LYS A 30 -12.72 -16.39 -6.10
C LYS A 30 -14.23 -16.22 -5.95
N ALA A 31 -14.64 -15.12 -5.35
CA ALA A 31 -16.06 -14.76 -5.19
C ALA A 31 -16.32 -13.37 -5.79
N GLY A 32 -17.43 -13.23 -6.47
CA GLY A 32 -17.91 -11.92 -6.92
C GLY A 32 -18.43 -11.03 -5.79
N SER A 33 -18.79 -11.63 -4.64
CA SER A 33 -19.23 -10.97 -3.41
C SER A 33 -18.33 -11.36 -2.24
N ASN A 34 -18.88 -11.77 -1.11
CA ASN A 34 -18.16 -12.05 0.13
C ASN A 34 -17.57 -13.47 0.17
N VAL A 35 -16.51 -13.63 0.96
CA VAL A 35 -15.91 -14.94 1.28
C VAL A 35 -15.88 -15.13 2.80
N PHE A 36 -16.50 -16.23 3.27
CA PHE A 36 -16.47 -16.66 4.66
C PHE A 36 -15.69 -17.96 4.78
N VAL A 37 -14.62 -17.99 5.56
CA VAL A 37 -13.83 -19.17 5.88
C VAL A 37 -13.85 -19.36 7.38
N PHE A 38 -14.41 -20.45 7.88
CA PHE A 38 -14.46 -20.72 9.33
C PHE A 38 -13.12 -21.22 9.88
N GLY A 39 -12.34 -21.90 9.05
CA GLY A 39 -11.01 -22.39 9.38
C GLY A 39 -9.88 -21.38 9.08
N ALA A 40 -8.70 -21.92 8.80
CA ALA A 40 -7.51 -21.18 8.40
C ALA A 40 -7.32 -21.15 6.89
N VAL A 41 -6.48 -20.23 6.45
CA VAL A 41 -6.01 -20.11 5.06
C VAL A 41 -4.52 -20.43 5.04
N ASP A 42 -4.15 -21.51 4.36
CA ASP A 42 -2.80 -22.10 4.38
C ASP A 42 -1.86 -21.49 3.33
N ALA A 43 -0.59 -21.91 3.42
CA ALA A 43 0.50 -21.39 2.61
C ALA A 43 0.23 -21.47 1.10
N GLY A 44 0.48 -20.38 0.38
CA GLY A 44 0.28 -20.31 -1.07
C GLY A 44 -1.16 -20.26 -1.54
N ALA A 45 -2.14 -20.32 -0.65
CA ALA A 45 -3.55 -20.15 -1.01
C ALA A 45 -3.84 -18.72 -1.48
N THR A 46 -4.82 -18.59 -2.35
CA THR A 46 -5.24 -17.30 -2.89
C THR A 46 -6.74 -17.09 -2.70
N ILE A 47 -7.13 -15.98 -2.07
CA ILE A 47 -8.52 -15.57 -1.94
C ILE A 47 -8.72 -14.24 -2.65
N VAL A 48 -9.73 -14.15 -3.51
CA VAL A 48 -10.15 -12.92 -4.18
C VAL A 48 -11.64 -12.73 -3.99
N ALA A 49 -12.04 -11.63 -3.36
CA ALA A 49 -13.44 -11.30 -3.11
C ALA A 49 -13.80 -9.93 -3.67
N GLY A 50 -14.97 -9.83 -4.28
CA GLY A 50 -15.56 -8.56 -4.69
C GLY A 50 -16.16 -7.76 -3.53
N GLY A 51 -16.40 -8.40 -2.37
CA GLY A 51 -16.88 -7.84 -1.11
C GLY A 51 -15.91 -8.12 0.03
N ASP A 52 -16.44 -8.46 1.20
CA ASP A 52 -15.68 -8.71 2.43
C ASP A 52 -15.08 -10.12 2.48
N VAL A 53 -13.98 -10.27 3.21
CA VAL A 53 -13.35 -11.56 3.53
C VAL A 53 -13.31 -11.73 5.04
N ILE A 54 -13.98 -12.76 5.55
CA ILE A 54 -14.01 -13.09 6.96
C ILE A 54 -13.43 -14.49 7.17
N ILE A 55 -12.34 -14.56 7.92
CA ILE A 55 -11.60 -15.78 8.22
C ILE A 55 -11.61 -16.02 9.73
N GLY A 56 -12.21 -17.14 10.16
CA GLY A 56 -12.43 -17.44 11.56
C GLY A 56 -11.15 -17.64 12.36
N GLN A 57 -10.17 -18.33 11.79
CA GLN A 57 -8.91 -18.56 12.46
C GLN A 57 -7.85 -17.56 12.03
N GLY A 58 -7.15 -17.79 10.92
CA GLY A 58 -6.07 -16.91 10.49
C GLY A 58 -5.58 -17.21 9.10
N ILE A 59 -4.62 -16.39 8.67
CA ILE A 59 -3.97 -16.48 7.38
C ILE A 59 -2.50 -16.80 7.65
N ALA A 60 -1.99 -17.90 7.12
CA ALA A 60 -0.62 -18.31 7.38
C ALA A 60 0.12 -18.74 6.11
N GLY A 61 1.41 -18.41 6.09
CA GLY A 61 2.38 -18.98 5.15
C GLY A 61 2.75 -18.08 4.00
N ARG A 62 3.98 -18.32 3.55
CA ARG A 62 4.56 -17.57 2.42
C ARG A 62 3.75 -17.79 1.15
N ARG A 63 3.67 -16.76 0.32
CA ARG A 63 2.92 -16.71 -0.94
C ARG A 63 1.40 -16.73 -0.78
N THR A 64 0.85 -16.80 0.44
CA THR A 64 -0.58 -16.66 0.66
C THR A 64 -1.01 -15.24 0.33
N ARG A 65 -2.09 -15.13 -0.43
CA ARG A 65 -2.59 -13.85 -0.92
C ARG A 65 -4.08 -13.72 -0.69
N VAL A 66 -4.49 -12.64 -0.03
CA VAL A 66 -5.89 -12.29 0.14
C VAL A 66 -6.12 -10.91 -0.46
N VAL A 67 -7.10 -10.81 -1.36
CA VAL A 67 -7.52 -9.56 -1.99
C VAL A 67 -9.02 -9.40 -1.81
N SER A 68 -9.44 -8.27 -1.25
CA SER A 68 -10.85 -7.93 -1.02
C SER A 68 -11.10 -6.50 -1.52
N ARG A 69 -12.29 -6.23 -2.06
CA ARG A 69 -12.72 -4.84 -2.30
C ARG A 69 -13.36 -4.22 -1.05
N GLY A 70 -13.87 -5.03 -0.14
CA GLY A 70 -14.38 -4.63 1.17
C GLY A 70 -13.32 -4.73 2.26
N GLN A 71 -13.76 -5.11 3.47
CA GLN A 71 -12.89 -5.33 4.62
C GLN A 71 -12.33 -6.76 4.67
N VAL A 72 -11.25 -6.92 5.45
CA VAL A 72 -10.71 -8.25 5.80
C VAL A 72 -10.72 -8.39 7.32
N ARG A 73 -11.37 -9.46 7.82
CA ARG A 73 -11.37 -9.80 9.25
C ARG A 73 -10.77 -11.19 9.46
N THR A 74 -9.81 -11.30 10.38
CA THR A 74 -9.14 -12.57 10.67
C THR A 74 -8.58 -12.60 12.09
N GLY A 75 -8.29 -13.79 12.62
CA GLY A 75 -7.69 -13.94 13.95
C GLY A 75 -6.22 -13.54 13.98
N TYR A 76 -5.42 -14.00 13.02
CA TYR A 76 -3.99 -13.67 12.89
C TYR A 76 -3.53 -13.67 11.45
N ILE A 77 -2.36 -13.05 11.19
CA ILE A 77 -1.71 -13.05 9.87
C ILE A 77 -0.21 -13.33 10.02
N HIS A 78 0.27 -14.39 9.35
CA HIS A 78 1.67 -14.79 9.32
C HIS A 78 2.20 -14.89 7.90
N GLU A 79 3.28 -14.19 7.56
CA GLU A 79 4.03 -14.27 6.30
C GLU A 79 3.18 -14.14 5.02
N ALA A 80 2.00 -13.54 5.12
CA ALA A 80 1.03 -13.44 4.03
C ALA A 80 0.95 -12.02 3.46
N ARG A 81 0.33 -11.90 2.31
CA ARG A 81 0.00 -10.61 1.67
C ARG A 81 -1.50 -10.40 1.68
N VAL A 82 -1.94 -9.29 2.26
CA VAL A 82 -3.36 -8.92 2.32
C VAL A 82 -3.53 -7.53 1.76
N ARG A 83 -4.44 -7.40 0.81
CA ARG A 83 -4.87 -6.09 0.27
C ARG A 83 -6.38 -5.99 0.34
N CYS A 84 -6.89 -4.87 0.86
CA CYS A 84 -8.32 -4.60 0.84
C CYS A 84 -8.63 -3.13 0.55
N GLY A 85 -9.83 -2.90 0.01
CA GLY A 85 -10.36 -1.55 -0.23
C GLY A 85 -11.00 -0.91 1.02
N GLY A 86 -11.19 -1.69 2.10
CA GLY A 86 -11.71 -1.24 3.40
C GLY A 86 -10.70 -1.43 4.51
N ASP A 87 -11.19 -1.84 5.68
CA ASP A 87 -10.39 -2.05 6.89
C ASP A 87 -9.79 -3.47 6.96
N ILE A 88 -8.63 -3.60 7.60
CA ILE A 88 -8.07 -4.89 8.03
C ILE A 88 -8.20 -4.98 9.54
N LEU A 89 -9.02 -5.95 10.01
CA LEU A 89 -9.28 -6.19 11.42
C LEU A 89 -8.68 -7.53 11.84
N VAL A 90 -7.66 -7.50 12.67
CA VAL A 90 -6.93 -8.69 13.14
C VAL A 90 -7.13 -8.87 14.65
N GLY A 91 -7.55 -10.08 15.05
CA GLY A 91 -7.92 -10.36 16.44
C GLY A 91 -6.73 -10.54 17.41
N ASN A 92 -5.55 -10.91 16.93
CA ASN A 92 -4.43 -11.24 17.81
C ASN A 92 -3.12 -10.59 17.39
N HIS A 93 -2.50 -11.03 16.28
CA HIS A 93 -1.18 -10.57 15.90
C HIS A 93 -0.92 -10.68 14.40
N ILE A 94 0.04 -9.87 13.94
CA ILE A 94 0.57 -9.85 12.58
C ILE A 94 2.08 -10.09 12.66
N VAL A 95 2.58 -11.08 11.92
CA VAL A 95 4.00 -11.43 11.88
C VAL A 95 4.50 -11.52 10.45
N GLN A 96 5.54 -10.74 10.11
CA GLN A 96 6.24 -10.76 8.82
C GLN A 96 5.30 -10.67 7.59
N ALA A 97 4.20 -9.94 7.71
CA ALA A 97 3.19 -9.81 6.66
C ALA A 97 3.33 -8.49 5.88
N ILE A 98 2.76 -8.47 4.69
CA ILE A 98 2.62 -7.27 3.87
C ILE A 98 1.14 -6.94 3.77
N LEU A 99 0.73 -5.85 4.40
CA LEU A 99 -0.65 -5.42 4.49
C LEU A 99 -0.87 -4.09 3.80
N HIS A 100 -1.96 -3.99 3.05
CA HIS A 100 -2.38 -2.76 2.42
C HIS A 100 -3.90 -2.60 2.58
N ALA A 101 -4.31 -1.62 3.36
CA ALA A 101 -5.70 -1.24 3.58
C ALA A 101 -5.93 0.19 3.08
N ASP A 102 -6.96 0.40 2.27
CA ASP A 102 -7.43 1.75 1.94
C ASP A 102 -8.18 2.39 3.14
N GLY A 103 -8.55 1.57 4.13
CA GLY A 103 -9.10 1.95 5.43
C GLY A 103 -8.09 1.89 6.58
N LEU A 104 -8.58 1.50 7.76
CA LEU A 104 -7.85 1.33 9.01
C LEU A 104 -7.25 -0.09 9.10
N VAL A 105 -6.02 -0.22 9.55
CA VAL A 105 -5.49 -1.50 10.04
C VAL A 105 -5.59 -1.52 11.56
N SER A 106 -6.44 -2.40 12.12
CA SER A 106 -6.62 -2.54 13.56
C SER A 106 -6.22 -3.93 14.03
N VAL A 107 -5.34 -3.99 15.02
CA VAL A 107 -4.98 -5.24 15.68
C VAL A 107 -5.50 -5.18 17.11
N GLU A 108 -6.63 -5.84 17.30
CA GLU A 108 -7.32 -5.89 18.60
C GLU A 108 -6.85 -7.12 19.37
N GLN A 109 -6.78 -6.98 20.67
CA GLN A 109 -6.59 -8.13 21.52
C GLN A 109 -7.96 -8.77 21.81
N ARG A 110 -8.13 -10.02 21.42
CA ARG A 110 -9.31 -10.78 21.87
C ARG A 110 -9.06 -11.58 23.13
N GLU A 111 -7.84 -12.00 23.43
CA GLU A 111 -7.52 -12.82 24.60
C GLU A 111 -6.07 -12.60 25.09
N GLY A 112 -5.89 -12.49 26.41
CA GLY A 112 -4.59 -12.47 27.08
C GLY A 112 -4.03 -11.07 27.43
N PRO A 113 -2.96 -11.00 28.25
CA PRO A 113 -2.45 -9.75 28.85
C PRO A 113 -1.59 -8.90 27.91
N ARG A 114 -1.32 -9.30 26.70
CA ARG A 114 -0.31 -8.67 25.80
C ARG A 114 -0.90 -8.01 24.59
N GLY A 115 -2.02 -7.40 24.56
CA GLY A 115 -2.52 -6.58 23.45
C GLY A 115 -2.19 -7.06 22.02
N GLY A 116 -2.90 -6.57 21.03
CA GLY A 116 -2.61 -6.86 19.63
C GLY A 116 -1.21 -6.40 19.22
N SER A 117 -0.48 -7.20 18.43
CA SER A 117 0.90 -6.88 18.04
C SER A 117 1.16 -6.99 16.54
N ILE A 118 2.07 -6.14 16.05
CA ILE A 118 2.64 -6.22 14.69
C ILE A 118 4.14 -6.37 14.82
N SER A 119 4.71 -7.44 14.26
CA SER A 119 6.14 -7.68 14.26
C SER A 119 6.68 -8.10 12.90
N GLY A 120 7.58 -7.30 12.34
CA GLY A 120 8.16 -7.51 11.02
C GLY A 120 7.18 -7.27 9.87
N GLY A 121 7.75 -7.11 8.68
CA GLY A 121 6.99 -6.84 7.46
C GLY A 121 6.60 -5.38 7.27
N GLU A 122 5.62 -5.15 6.41
CA GLU A 122 5.20 -3.83 5.98
C GLU A 122 3.69 -3.69 6.11
N THR A 123 3.22 -2.66 6.78
CA THR A 123 1.79 -2.41 6.98
C THR A 123 1.45 -0.99 6.56
N TRP A 124 0.51 -0.86 5.64
CA TRP A 124 -0.05 0.41 5.20
C TRP A 124 -1.53 0.47 5.53
N GLY A 125 -1.95 1.56 6.19
CA GLY A 125 -3.35 1.88 6.42
C GLY A 125 -3.62 3.32 6.05
N LEU A 126 -4.42 3.56 5.00
CA LEU A 126 -4.68 4.92 4.54
C LEU A 126 -5.39 5.76 5.60
N SER A 127 -6.37 5.19 6.32
CA SER A 127 -7.08 5.86 7.42
C SER A 127 -6.34 5.77 8.77
N GLY A 128 -5.28 4.94 8.86
CA GLY A 128 -4.48 4.80 10.06
C GLY A 128 -4.11 3.37 10.42
N ILE A 129 -3.32 3.22 11.48
CA ILE A 129 -2.95 1.93 12.06
C ILE A 129 -3.18 1.99 13.56
N ARG A 130 -3.94 1.05 14.10
CA ARG A 130 -4.19 0.89 15.54
C ARG A 130 -3.63 -0.43 16.01
N VAL A 131 -2.67 -0.37 16.91
CA VAL A 131 -2.00 -1.54 17.46
C VAL A 131 -1.53 -1.24 18.88
N HIS A 132 -1.49 -2.26 19.74
CA HIS A 132 -0.99 -2.12 21.11
C HIS A 132 0.54 -2.21 21.16
N VAL A 133 1.14 -3.16 20.44
CA VAL A 133 2.59 -3.37 20.38
C VAL A 133 3.08 -3.39 18.94
N ALA A 134 4.04 -2.54 18.63
CA ALA A 134 4.69 -2.51 17.31
C ALA A 134 6.17 -2.85 17.42
N GLY A 135 6.63 -3.78 16.59
CA GLY A 135 8.00 -4.28 16.59
C GLY A 135 8.20 -5.54 17.41
N SER A 136 9.41 -6.08 17.39
CA SER A 136 9.81 -7.24 18.18
C SER A 136 11.25 -7.10 18.71
N GLN A 137 11.57 -7.76 19.80
CA GLN A 137 12.94 -7.83 20.33
C GLN A 137 13.92 -8.61 19.42
N GLN A 138 13.40 -9.36 18.46
CA GLN A 138 14.20 -10.18 17.52
C GLN A 138 14.74 -9.38 16.32
N HIS A 139 14.73 -8.05 16.36
CA HIS A 139 15.28 -7.15 15.34
C HIS A 139 14.67 -7.30 13.95
N ASN A 140 13.47 -7.88 13.81
CA ASN A 140 12.75 -7.91 12.54
C ASN A 140 12.27 -6.50 12.19
N ARG A 141 12.68 -6.00 11.02
CA ARG A 141 12.26 -4.68 10.54
C ARG A 141 10.74 -4.64 10.42
N THR A 142 10.10 -3.74 11.15
CA THR A 142 8.68 -3.46 11.08
C THR A 142 8.48 -2.07 10.47
N ALA A 143 7.86 -1.97 9.31
CA ALA A 143 7.53 -0.72 8.65
C ALA A 143 6.03 -0.47 8.76
N LEU A 144 5.66 0.67 9.36
CA LEU A 144 4.28 1.11 9.50
C LEU A 144 4.11 2.44 8.77
N THR A 145 3.15 2.52 7.89
CA THR A 145 2.82 3.75 7.13
C THR A 145 1.33 4.03 7.24
N ALA A 146 0.98 5.21 7.71
CA ALA A 146 -0.40 5.65 7.84
C ALA A 146 -0.63 6.94 7.02
N GLY A 147 -1.83 7.07 6.45
CA GLY A 147 -2.22 8.28 5.72
C GLY A 147 -1.59 8.45 4.33
N LEU A 148 -0.85 7.46 3.83
CA LEU A 148 -0.25 7.50 2.50
C LEU A 148 -0.36 6.12 1.81
N ASP A 149 -0.91 6.11 0.60
CA ASP A 149 -0.91 4.93 -0.26
C ASP A 149 0.51 4.68 -0.80
N PRO A 150 1.00 3.41 -0.86
CA PRO A 150 2.33 3.08 -1.37
C PRO A 150 2.57 3.54 -2.83
N GLU A 151 1.55 3.50 -3.67
CA GLU A 151 1.64 4.01 -5.05
C GLU A 151 1.68 5.54 -5.05
N GLY A 152 0.86 6.18 -4.21
CA GLY A 152 0.88 7.61 -3.98
C GLY A 152 2.22 8.09 -3.43
N ALA A 153 2.82 7.35 -2.48
CA ALA A 153 4.15 7.63 -1.95
C ALA A 153 5.24 7.60 -3.03
N LYS A 154 5.25 6.56 -3.87
CA LYS A 154 6.19 6.45 -5.00
C LYS A 154 6.00 7.57 -6.01
N LYS A 155 4.75 7.92 -6.32
CA LYS A 155 4.43 9.01 -7.24
C LYS A 155 4.86 10.36 -6.67
N LEU A 156 4.68 10.58 -5.38
CA LEU A 156 5.12 11.78 -4.68
C LEU A 156 6.65 11.91 -4.70
N ASP A 157 7.37 10.83 -4.40
CA ASP A 157 8.85 10.81 -4.46
C ASP A 157 9.36 11.11 -5.88
N LEU A 158 8.75 10.50 -6.90
CA LEU A 158 9.09 10.79 -8.29
C LEU A 158 8.82 12.24 -8.68
N LEU A 159 7.69 12.80 -8.24
CA LEU A 159 7.35 14.21 -8.49
C LEU A 159 8.31 15.16 -7.78
N ASN A 160 8.68 14.87 -6.53
CA ASN A 160 9.65 15.65 -5.78
C ASN A 160 11.03 15.66 -6.45
N ARG A 161 11.51 14.49 -6.92
CA ARG A 161 12.76 14.41 -7.69
C ARG A 161 12.72 15.25 -8.97
N LYS A 162 11.64 15.16 -9.73
CA LYS A 162 11.45 15.98 -10.94
C LYS A 162 11.43 17.48 -10.62
N LEU A 163 10.81 17.85 -9.50
CA LEU A 163 10.76 19.24 -9.03
C LEU A 163 12.13 19.76 -8.64
N GLU A 164 12.94 18.95 -7.94
CA GLU A 164 14.32 19.29 -7.62
C GLU A 164 15.21 19.42 -8.87
N GLU A 165 15.08 18.49 -9.82
CA GLU A 165 15.82 18.55 -11.09
C GLU A 165 15.45 19.80 -11.89
N SER A 166 14.17 20.12 -11.99
CA SER A 166 13.66 21.33 -12.64
C SER A 166 14.15 22.58 -11.93
N GLY A 167 14.16 22.59 -10.60
CA GLY A 167 14.70 23.69 -9.79
C GLY A 167 16.18 23.91 -10.05
N LYS A 168 16.98 22.83 -10.08
CA LYS A 168 18.42 22.90 -10.42
C LYS A 168 18.65 23.39 -11.84
N HIS A 169 17.78 23.02 -12.77
CA HIS A 169 17.86 23.47 -14.16
C HIS A 169 17.57 24.97 -14.27
N ILE A 170 16.49 25.42 -13.65
CA ILE A 170 16.14 26.85 -13.59
C ILE A 170 17.27 27.68 -12.94
N GLN A 171 17.81 27.21 -11.82
CA GLN A 171 18.90 27.91 -11.15
C GLN A 171 20.17 28.03 -12.02
N ARG A 172 20.52 26.97 -12.78
CA ARG A 172 21.64 27.02 -13.73
C ARG A 172 21.40 28.05 -14.86
N HIS A 173 20.17 28.18 -15.35
CA HIS A 173 19.83 29.20 -16.33
C HIS A 173 19.84 30.61 -15.74
N LEU A 174 19.28 30.81 -14.55
CA LEU A 174 19.29 32.10 -13.86
C LEU A 174 20.75 32.58 -13.60
N SER A 175 21.63 31.68 -13.16
CA SER A 175 23.05 31.99 -12.92
C SER A 175 23.77 32.45 -14.19
N ARG A 176 23.46 31.84 -15.36
CA ARG A 176 24.04 32.27 -16.65
C ARG A 176 23.62 33.68 -17.05
N PHE A 177 22.48 34.16 -16.56
CA PHE A 177 21.98 35.51 -16.85
C PHE A 177 22.17 36.48 -15.69
N ASN A 178 22.89 36.08 -14.64
CA ASN A 178 23.10 36.89 -13.40
C ASN A 178 21.76 37.33 -12.76
N LEU A 179 20.75 36.47 -12.78
CA LEU A 179 19.42 36.68 -12.19
C LEU A 179 19.30 35.82 -10.93
N GLN A 180 18.85 36.43 -9.84
CA GLN A 180 18.63 35.72 -8.56
C GLN A 180 17.23 35.11 -8.43
N LYS A 181 16.26 35.62 -9.21
CA LYS A 181 14.87 35.15 -9.25
C LYS A 181 14.31 35.26 -10.67
N LEU A 182 13.33 34.39 -10.98
CA LEU A 182 12.53 34.47 -12.21
C LEU A 182 11.57 35.66 -12.07
N ASP A 183 12.02 36.85 -12.51
CA ASP A 183 11.19 38.03 -12.59
C ASP A 183 10.95 38.35 -14.07
N VAL A 184 9.72 38.10 -14.52
CA VAL A 184 9.30 38.31 -15.92
C VAL A 184 9.49 39.77 -16.34
N LYS A 185 9.27 40.73 -15.41
CA LYS A 185 9.48 42.16 -15.68
C LYS A 185 10.96 42.49 -15.88
N ALA A 186 11.85 41.92 -15.04
CA ALA A 186 13.29 42.11 -15.17
C ALA A 186 13.84 41.48 -16.48
N ILE A 187 13.28 40.33 -16.88
CA ILE A 187 13.63 39.67 -18.15
C ILE A 187 13.15 40.53 -19.35
N GLN A 188 11.95 41.08 -19.31
CA GLN A 188 11.43 41.95 -20.36
C GLN A 188 12.22 43.26 -20.47
N GLN A 189 12.61 43.89 -19.36
CA GLN A 189 13.45 45.08 -19.37
C GLN A 189 14.84 44.80 -19.93
N ARG A 190 15.46 43.67 -19.62
CA ARG A 190 16.77 43.26 -20.20
C ARG A 190 16.65 42.89 -21.67
N LEU A 191 15.53 42.28 -22.10
CA LEU A 191 15.23 42.01 -23.52
C LEU A 191 15.08 43.29 -24.34
N SER A 192 14.47 44.33 -23.78
CA SER A 192 14.34 45.64 -24.45
C SER A 192 15.63 46.45 -24.49
N ALA A 193 16.54 46.22 -23.49
CA ALA A 193 17.81 46.92 -23.40
C ALA A 193 18.96 46.21 -24.15
N SER A 194 18.80 44.95 -24.57
CA SER A 194 19.86 44.19 -25.25
C SER A 194 19.78 44.29 -26.77
N THR A 195 20.87 44.62 -27.39
CA THR A 195 21.05 44.69 -28.85
C THR A 195 21.95 43.54 -29.33
N GLY A 196 21.63 42.89 -30.46
CA GLY A 196 22.46 41.89 -31.06
C GLY A 196 22.16 40.42 -30.73
N PRO A 197 23.17 39.52 -30.79
CA PRO A 197 22.94 38.07 -30.65
C PRO A 197 22.38 37.63 -29.30
N GLN A 198 22.57 38.41 -28.23
CA GLN A 198 22.04 38.16 -26.91
C GLN A 198 20.52 38.23 -26.86
N LYS A 199 19.87 39.04 -27.70
CA LYS A 199 18.41 39.15 -27.82
C LYS A 199 17.77 37.85 -28.30
N LYS A 200 18.41 37.12 -29.20
CA LYS A 200 17.89 35.83 -29.71
C LYS A 200 17.95 34.71 -28.65
N VAL A 201 18.97 34.72 -27.80
CA VAL A 201 19.12 33.72 -26.72
C VAL A 201 18.12 33.96 -25.62
N LEU A 202 17.93 35.21 -25.21
CA LEU A 202 16.94 35.61 -24.18
C LEU A 202 15.49 35.42 -24.66
N ALA A 203 15.20 35.68 -25.95
CA ALA A 203 13.88 35.45 -26.51
C ALA A 203 13.52 33.95 -26.64
N ARG A 204 14.51 33.08 -26.83
CA ARG A 204 14.30 31.62 -26.78
C ARG A 204 14.04 31.12 -25.36
N ALA A 205 14.74 31.66 -24.35
CA ALA A 205 14.55 31.27 -22.95
C ALA A 205 13.19 31.73 -22.36
N ALA A 206 12.58 32.80 -22.93
CA ALA A 206 11.28 33.30 -22.50
C ALA A 206 10.09 32.58 -23.14
N LYS A 207 10.31 31.68 -24.11
CA LYS A 207 9.28 30.88 -24.81
C LYS A 207 9.22 29.42 -24.36
N GLN A 208 10.12 28.97 -23.50
CA GLN A 208 10.10 27.67 -22.82
C GLN A 208 9.63 27.81 -21.36
#